data_2f89c783242c3f30ba4ade1dbc431f44
#
_entry.id   2f89c783242c3f30ba4ade1dbc431f44
#
_cell.length_a   1.000
_cell.length_b   1.000
_cell.length_c   1.000
_cell.angle_alpha   90.00
_cell.angle_beta   90.00
_cell.angle_gamma   90.00
#
_symmetry.space_group_name_H-M   'P 1'
#
loop_
_entity.id
_entity.type
_entity.pdbx_description
1 polymer ?
#
loop_
_entity_poly.entity_id
_entity_poly.type
_entity_poly.pdbx_seq_one_letter_code
_entity_poly.pdbx_strand_id
1 'polypeptide(L)'
;MAEFDTGQIICTAVATGRTHDFKLLKRSRLPFVCSQLCLADRGYQGFAKLHAGACTPTKKPRKQPLSQDEKQHNRALARLRVRVEHVIRRFKIFRIFSGRYRNRRKRFGLRLNLIAGLLNCELAHAS
;
A
#
# COMPACT_ATOMS: atom_id res chain seq x y z
N MET A 1 1.17 -2.92 -3.82
CA MET A 1 0.06 -3.75 -3.29
C MET A 1 0.59 -5.11 -2.92
N ALA A 2 0.14 -5.66 -1.81
CA ALA A 2 0.53 -6.99 -1.37
C ALA A 2 -0.71 -7.78 -0.93
N GLU A 3 -0.66 -9.09 -1.09
CA GLU A 3 -1.66 -10.00 -0.59
C GLU A 3 -1.61 -10.05 0.95
N PHE A 4 -2.78 -10.09 1.58
CA PHE A 4 -2.88 -9.97 3.03
C PHE A 4 -2.36 -11.20 3.78
N ASP A 5 -2.71 -12.40 3.33
CA ASP A 5 -2.39 -13.64 4.05
C ASP A 5 -0.94 -14.07 3.88
N THR A 6 -0.43 -14.02 2.67
CA THR A 6 0.92 -14.47 2.33
C THR A 6 1.98 -13.37 2.45
N GLY A 7 1.59 -12.09 2.35
CA GLY A 7 2.50 -10.97 2.22
C GLY A 7 3.16 -10.87 0.84
N GLN A 8 2.71 -11.67 -0.12
CA GLN A 8 3.22 -11.66 -1.48
C GLN A 8 2.93 -10.33 -2.16
N ILE A 9 3.92 -9.79 -2.87
CA ILE A 9 3.78 -8.52 -3.58
C ILE A 9 3.13 -8.79 -4.93
N ILE A 10 1.92 -8.25 -5.12
CA ILE A 10 1.13 -8.44 -6.34
C ILE A 10 1.56 -7.46 -7.42
N CYS A 11 1.72 -6.19 -7.06
CA CYS A 11 2.13 -5.14 -7.99
C CYS A 11 2.80 -3.99 -7.29
N THR A 12 3.60 -3.25 -8.04
CA THR A 12 4.27 -2.04 -7.61
C THR A 12 3.95 -0.89 -8.55
N ALA A 13 4.00 0.34 -8.05
CA ALA A 13 3.90 1.54 -8.86
C ALA A 13 4.79 2.63 -8.28
N VAL A 14 5.34 3.47 -9.14
CA VAL A 14 6.27 4.54 -8.78
C VAL A 14 5.82 5.85 -9.40
N ALA A 15 5.90 6.91 -8.60
CA ALA A 15 5.71 8.28 -9.08
C ALA A 15 6.67 9.22 -8.36
N THR A 16 6.73 10.47 -8.81
CA THR A 16 7.47 11.52 -8.11
C THR A 16 6.83 11.79 -6.74
N GLY A 17 7.63 12.18 -5.73
CA GLY A 17 7.14 12.44 -4.38
C GLY A 17 6.05 13.53 -4.26
N ARG A 18 5.80 14.29 -5.32
CA ARG A 18 4.70 15.26 -5.42
C ARG A 18 3.36 14.64 -5.86
N THR A 19 3.37 13.37 -6.29
CA THR A 19 2.15 12.68 -6.74
C THR A 19 1.46 12.06 -5.53
N HIS A 20 0.19 12.42 -5.32
CA HIS A 20 -0.63 11.84 -4.26
C HIS A 20 -0.88 10.35 -4.53
N ASP A 21 -0.82 9.51 -3.49
CA ASP A 21 -0.93 8.05 -3.59
C ASP A 21 -2.20 7.58 -4.31
N PHE A 22 -3.33 8.20 -4.01
CA PHE A 22 -4.60 7.87 -4.67
C PHE A 22 -4.59 8.22 -6.17
N LYS A 23 -3.89 9.28 -6.58
CA LYS A 23 -3.70 9.63 -7.99
C LYS A 23 -2.84 8.58 -8.70
N LEU A 24 -1.81 8.08 -8.02
CA LEU A 24 -0.98 6.99 -8.52
C LEU A 24 -1.80 5.70 -8.72
N LEU A 25 -2.64 5.34 -7.75
CA LEU A 25 -3.54 4.20 -7.85
C LEU A 25 -4.49 4.31 -9.06
N LYS A 26 -5.10 5.47 -9.26
CA LYS A 26 -5.97 5.72 -10.43
C LYS A 26 -5.24 5.56 -11.76
N ARG A 27 -4.01 6.08 -11.83
CA ARG A 27 -3.17 5.99 -13.04
C ARG A 27 -2.73 4.56 -13.34
N SER A 28 -2.56 3.72 -12.33
CA SER A 28 -2.13 2.33 -12.50
C SER A 28 -3.19 1.46 -13.18
N ARG A 29 -4.45 1.89 -13.21
CA ARG A 29 -5.59 1.18 -13.82
C ARG A 29 -5.66 -0.29 -13.42
N LEU A 30 -5.35 -0.59 -12.14
CA LEU A 30 -5.41 -1.94 -11.63
C LEU A 30 -6.84 -2.48 -11.69
N PRO A 31 -7.05 -3.66 -12.26
CA PRO A 31 -8.35 -4.31 -12.23
C PRO A 31 -8.60 -4.89 -10.83
N PHE A 32 -9.66 -4.46 -10.17
CA PHE A 32 -10.13 -5.03 -8.91
C PHE A 32 -11.34 -5.91 -9.17
N VAL A 33 -11.32 -7.11 -8.60
CA VAL A 33 -12.49 -8.00 -8.60
C VAL A 33 -13.50 -7.47 -7.59
N CYS A 34 -14.80 -7.47 -7.91
CA CYS A 34 -15.85 -6.90 -7.06
C CYS A 34 -15.89 -7.49 -5.62
N SER A 35 -15.54 -8.75 -5.47
CA SER A 35 -15.46 -9.45 -4.18
C SER A 35 -14.17 -9.20 -3.40
N GLN A 36 -13.19 -8.52 -3.98
CA GLN A 36 -11.88 -8.32 -3.38
C GLN A 36 -11.93 -7.22 -2.31
N LEU A 37 -11.45 -7.53 -1.10
CA LEU A 37 -11.24 -6.54 -0.06
C LEU A 37 -9.88 -5.86 -0.23
N CYS A 38 -9.87 -4.54 -0.18
CA CYS A 38 -8.65 -3.74 -0.29
C CYS A 38 -8.49 -2.84 0.92
N LEU A 39 -7.46 -3.11 1.74
CA LEU A 39 -7.09 -2.26 2.86
C LEU A 39 -6.16 -1.15 2.36
N ALA A 40 -6.52 0.09 2.61
CA ALA A 40 -5.74 1.24 2.19
C ALA A 40 -5.56 2.27 3.32
N ASP A 41 -4.57 3.13 3.18
CA ASP A 41 -4.26 4.19 4.13
C ASP A 41 -5.15 5.42 3.93
N ARG A 42 -5.04 6.38 4.84
CA ARG A 42 -5.71 7.69 4.78
C ARG A 42 -5.46 8.44 3.47
N GLY A 43 -4.32 8.22 2.83
CA GLY A 43 -3.99 8.81 1.52
C GLY A 43 -4.92 8.38 0.40
N TYR A 44 -5.70 7.32 0.58
CA TYR A 44 -6.61 6.75 -0.43
C TYR A 44 -8.07 7.11 -0.18
N GLN A 45 -8.36 8.25 0.42
CA GLN A 45 -9.73 8.74 0.59
C GLN A 45 -10.44 8.85 -0.77
N GLY A 46 -11.67 8.33 -0.84
CA GLY A 46 -12.43 8.26 -2.10
C GLY A 46 -12.23 6.95 -2.87
N PHE A 47 -11.35 6.05 -2.43
CA PHE A 47 -11.15 4.74 -3.08
C PHE A 47 -12.43 3.91 -3.09
N ALA A 48 -13.26 4.00 -2.06
CA ALA A 48 -14.56 3.33 -2.00
C ALA A 48 -15.52 3.72 -3.14
N LYS A 49 -15.34 4.89 -3.76
CA LYS A 49 -16.09 5.31 -4.95
C LYS A 49 -15.68 4.55 -6.21
N LEU A 50 -14.46 4.04 -6.25
CA LEU A 50 -13.92 3.27 -7.38
C LEU A 50 -14.07 1.76 -7.18
N HIS A 51 -14.04 1.30 -5.93
CA HIS A 51 -14.07 -0.11 -5.57
C HIS A 51 -14.84 -0.31 -4.28
N ALA A 52 -15.95 -1.04 -4.33
CA ALA A 52 -16.84 -1.26 -3.18
C ALA A 52 -16.15 -1.98 -2.01
N GLY A 53 -15.18 -2.85 -2.27
CA GLY A 53 -14.41 -3.56 -1.25
C GLY A 53 -13.27 -2.75 -0.61
N ALA A 54 -13.14 -1.45 -0.91
CA ALA A 54 -12.09 -0.61 -0.35
C ALA A 54 -12.38 -0.21 1.10
N CYS A 55 -11.46 -0.52 2.00
CA CYS A 55 -11.51 -0.17 3.42
C CYS A 55 -10.43 0.87 3.73
N THR A 56 -10.83 2.08 4.06
CA THR A 56 -9.95 3.18 4.44
C THR A 56 -10.31 3.72 5.83
N PRO A 57 -9.33 4.21 6.62
CA PRO A 57 -9.62 4.82 7.90
C PRO A 57 -10.48 6.09 7.75
N THR A 58 -11.43 6.28 8.64
CA THR A 58 -12.25 7.50 8.68
C THR A 58 -11.39 8.70 9.05
N LYS A 59 -11.46 9.75 8.23
CA LYS A 59 -10.74 11.00 8.45
C LYS A 59 -11.46 11.84 9.49
N LYS A 60 -10.74 12.33 10.50
CA LYS A 60 -11.30 13.25 11.48
C LYS A 60 -11.71 14.57 10.80
N PRO A 61 -12.96 15.03 10.97
CA PRO A 61 -13.39 16.35 10.53
C PRO A 61 -12.66 17.45 11.32
N ARG A 62 -12.55 18.65 10.72
CA ARG A 62 -11.82 19.77 11.38
C ARG A 62 -12.44 20.23 12.71
N LYS A 63 -13.76 20.13 12.85
CA LYS A 63 -14.50 20.71 13.99
C LYS A 63 -15.17 19.68 14.90
N GLN A 64 -15.06 18.39 14.62
CA GLN A 64 -15.72 17.35 15.40
C GLN A 64 -14.75 16.22 15.75
N PRO A 65 -14.84 15.64 16.96
CA PRO A 65 -14.11 14.41 17.26
C PRO A 65 -14.72 13.22 16.51
N LEU A 66 -13.91 12.19 16.28
CA LEU A 66 -14.41 10.92 15.77
C LEU A 66 -15.33 10.25 16.79
N SER A 67 -16.41 9.61 16.32
CA SER A 67 -17.27 8.77 17.15
C SER A 67 -16.50 7.58 17.72
N GLN A 68 -17.07 6.90 18.73
CA GLN A 68 -16.45 5.69 19.30
C GLN A 68 -16.36 4.58 18.25
N ASP A 69 -17.40 4.41 17.42
CA ASP A 69 -17.42 3.40 16.37
C ASP A 69 -16.36 3.66 15.30
N GLU A 70 -16.19 4.93 14.89
CA GLU A 70 -15.13 5.33 13.95
C GLU A 70 -13.73 5.09 14.52
N LYS A 71 -13.53 5.34 15.82
CA LYS A 71 -12.26 5.04 16.51
C LYS A 71 -11.97 3.54 16.55
N GLN A 72 -13.00 2.72 16.85
CA GLN A 72 -12.88 1.27 16.87
C GLN A 72 -12.58 0.72 15.47
N HIS A 73 -13.29 1.20 14.46
CA HIS A 73 -13.04 0.87 13.05
C HIS A 73 -11.59 1.20 12.64
N ASN A 74 -11.13 2.41 12.95
CA ASN A 74 -9.77 2.82 12.65
C ASN A 74 -8.71 1.98 13.39
N ARG A 75 -8.97 1.56 14.63
CA ARG A 75 -8.09 0.64 15.37
C ARG A 75 -8.03 -0.75 14.74
N ALA A 76 -9.18 -1.28 14.34
CA ALA A 76 -9.24 -2.59 13.67
C ALA A 76 -8.45 -2.57 12.36
N LEU A 77 -8.63 -1.54 11.53
CA LEU A 77 -7.85 -1.35 10.31
C LEU A 77 -6.36 -1.18 10.58
N ALA A 78 -5.98 -0.44 11.63
CA ALA A 78 -4.57 -0.27 11.99
C ALA A 78 -3.90 -1.60 12.35
N ARG A 79 -4.58 -2.47 13.09
CA ARG A 79 -4.09 -3.81 13.42
C ARG A 79 -3.85 -4.67 12.18
N LEU A 80 -4.79 -4.63 11.23
CA LEU A 80 -4.65 -5.37 9.96
C LEU A 80 -3.49 -4.82 9.10
N ARG A 81 -3.27 -3.51 9.11
CA ARG A 81 -2.21 -2.86 8.34
C ARG A 81 -0.79 -3.20 8.81
N VAL A 82 -0.60 -3.69 10.02
CA VAL A 82 0.72 -4.11 10.53
C VAL A 82 1.37 -5.12 9.57
N ARG A 83 0.60 -6.01 8.97
CA ARG A 83 1.12 -6.97 7.97
C ARG A 83 1.72 -6.27 6.74
N VAL A 84 1.05 -5.24 6.24
CA VAL A 84 1.55 -4.43 5.10
C VAL A 84 2.83 -3.69 5.49
N GLU A 85 2.90 -3.18 6.71
CA GLU A 85 4.11 -2.52 7.23
C GLU A 85 5.30 -3.47 7.31
N HIS A 86 5.08 -4.74 7.64
CA HIS A 86 6.12 -5.78 7.61
C HIS A 86 6.66 -5.98 6.19
N VAL A 87 5.78 -6.02 5.18
CA VAL A 87 6.21 -6.09 3.77
C VAL A 87 7.04 -4.87 3.38
N ILE A 88 6.59 -3.66 3.75
CA ILE A 88 7.32 -2.42 3.48
C ILE A 88 8.68 -2.41 4.15
N ARG A 89 8.80 -2.91 5.38
CA ARG A 89 10.09 -3.03 6.08
C ARG A 89 11.08 -3.92 5.31
N ARG A 90 10.63 -5.01 4.72
CA ARG A 90 11.47 -5.88 3.89
C ARG A 90 12.06 -5.14 2.69
N PHE A 91 11.30 -4.25 2.05
CA PHE A 91 11.84 -3.36 1.02
C PHE A 91 12.89 -2.39 1.55
N LYS A 92 12.68 -1.84 2.74
CA LYS A 92 13.57 -0.83 3.34
C LYS A 92 14.94 -1.38 3.76
N ILE A 93 15.13 -2.69 3.82
CA ILE A 93 16.45 -3.32 4.00
C ILE A 93 17.39 -2.92 2.85
N PHE A 94 16.85 -2.75 1.65
CA PHE A 94 17.60 -2.30 0.49
C PHE A 94 17.80 -0.78 0.53
N ARG A 95 19.04 -0.32 0.54
CA ARG A 95 19.39 1.10 0.66
C ARG A 95 18.74 2.00 -0.40
N ILE A 96 18.44 1.48 -1.59
CA ILE A 96 17.78 2.25 -2.65
C ILE A 96 16.36 2.72 -2.28
N PHE A 97 15.72 2.08 -1.28
CA PHE A 97 14.38 2.44 -0.80
C PHE A 97 14.39 3.16 0.55
N SER A 98 15.48 3.08 1.31
CA SER A 98 15.60 3.74 2.62
C SER A 98 16.28 5.10 2.57
N GLY A 99 17.01 5.40 1.49
CA GLY A 99 17.77 6.63 1.33
C GLY A 99 17.35 7.45 0.12
N ARG A 100 18.06 8.58 -0.08
CA ARG A 100 17.86 9.40 -1.27
C ARG A 100 18.39 8.68 -2.51
N TYR A 101 17.49 8.43 -3.48
CA TYR A 101 17.86 7.79 -4.74
C TYR A 101 18.72 8.71 -5.61
N ARG A 102 19.96 8.30 -5.87
CA ARG A 102 20.97 9.10 -6.61
C ARG A 102 21.14 8.70 -8.08
N ASN A 103 20.57 7.55 -8.48
CA ASN A 103 20.68 7.03 -9.84
C ASN A 103 19.60 7.61 -10.77
N ARG A 104 19.73 7.35 -12.08
CA ARG A 104 18.73 7.79 -13.06
C ARG A 104 17.34 7.22 -12.75
N ARG A 105 16.35 8.10 -12.63
CA ARG A 105 14.96 7.77 -12.26
C ARG A 105 14.29 6.76 -13.19
N LYS A 106 14.68 6.72 -14.47
CA LYS A 106 14.09 5.81 -15.46
C LYS A 106 14.13 4.32 -15.08
N ARG A 107 15.11 3.88 -14.30
CA ARG A 107 15.29 2.48 -13.91
C ARG A 107 14.81 2.17 -12.49
N PHE A 108 14.25 3.14 -11.78
CA PHE A 108 13.81 2.92 -10.41
C PHE A 108 12.67 1.91 -10.32
N GLY A 109 11.65 2.01 -11.20
CA GLY A 109 10.54 1.07 -11.26
C GLY A 109 10.99 -0.36 -11.57
N LEU A 110 11.94 -0.53 -12.50
CA LEU A 110 12.52 -1.83 -12.81
C LEU A 110 13.22 -2.45 -11.59
N ARG A 111 14.01 -1.68 -10.88
CA ARG A 111 14.71 -2.15 -9.66
C ARG A 111 13.73 -2.50 -8.55
N LEU A 112 12.67 -1.72 -8.37
CA LEU A 112 11.59 -2.01 -7.43
C LEU A 112 10.91 -3.34 -7.76
N ASN A 113 10.61 -3.59 -9.03
CA ASN A 113 10.01 -4.86 -9.48
C ASN A 113 10.95 -6.05 -9.31
N LEU A 114 12.23 -5.91 -9.58
CA LEU A 114 13.22 -6.96 -9.36
C LEU A 114 13.32 -7.34 -7.88
N ILE A 115 13.37 -6.36 -7.00
CA ILE A 115 13.43 -6.60 -5.56
C ILE A 115 12.11 -7.21 -5.05
N ALA A 116 10.96 -6.77 -5.57
CA ALA A 116 9.67 -7.39 -5.27
C ALA A 116 9.65 -8.87 -5.65
N GLY A 117 10.18 -9.21 -6.83
CA GLY A 117 10.33 -10.59 -7.28
C GLY A 117 11.23 -11.43 -6.38
N LEU A 118 12.38 -10.89 -5.94
CA LEU A 118 13.28 -11.54 -4.99
C LEU A 118 12.60 -11.78 -3.63
N LEU A 119 11.89 -10.80 -3.10
CA LEU A 119 11.14 -10.93 -1.84
C LEU A 119 10.03 -11.97 -1.93
N ASN A 120 9.34 -12.05 -3.07
CA ASN A 120 8.34 -13.10 -3.30
C ASN A 120 8.98 -14.48 -3.41
N CYS A 121 10.15 -14.58 -4.03
CA CYS A 121 10.92 -15.82 -4.11
C CYS A 121 11.33 -16.31 -2.72
N GLU A 122 11.85 -15.42 -1.87
CA GLU A 122 12.15 -15.76 -0.47
C GLU A 122 10.93 -16.29 0.27
N LEU A 123 9.77 -15.66 0.11
CA LEU A 123 8.52 -16.11 0.74
C LEU A 123 8.13 -17.52 0.30
N ALA A 124 8.27 -17.82 -0.98
CA ALA A 124 7.96 -19.13 -1.53
C ALA A 124 8.89 -20.24 -1.01
N HIS A 125 10.14 -19.91 -0.69
CA HIS A 125 11.13 -20.88 -0.18
C HIS A 125 11.18 -20.98 1.34
N ALA A 126 10.60 -20.02 2.06
CA ALA A 126 10.54 -20.01 3.53
C ALA A 126 9.39 -20.82 4.13
N SER A 127 8.47 -21.25 3.28
CA SER A 127 7.30 -22.05 3.70
C SER A 127 7.55 -23.55 3.63
#